data_f138011cd35453a71111b58fdd10f4a9
#
_entry.id   f138011cd35453a71111b58fdd10f4a9
#
_cell.length_a   1.000
_cell.length_b   1.000
_cell.length_c   1.000
_cell.angle_alpha   90.00
_cell.angle_beta   90.00
_cell.angle_gamma   90.00
#
_symmetry.space_group_name_H-M   'P 1'
#
loop_
_entity.id
_entity.type
_entity.pdbx_description
1 polymer ?
#
loop_
_entity_poly.entity_id
_entity_poly.type
_entity_poly.pdbx_seq_one_letter_code
_entity_poly.pdbx_strand_id
1 'polypeptide(L)'
;MFDHISIGVRDVTASKRFYDAALGPLGFTCVSQSPASLGYGVQAVAPQAVALWVNEAARPVPADERSGLHFCFAAPTRDSVVAFHAGALREGGSDNGAPGLRADYGENYYAAFAVDPDGYRLEAYCGAAA
;
A
#
# COMPACT_ATOMS: atom_id res chain seq x y z
N MET A 1 -5.98 -0.11 18.53
CA MET A 1 -5.83 0.02 17.06
C MET A 1 -4.58 0.82 16.75
N PHE A 2 -3.94 0.53 15.61
CA PHE A 2 -2.72 1.23 15.22
C PHE A 2 -3.00 2.69 14.90
N ASP A 3 -2.11 3.58 15.32
CA ASP A 3 -2.11 4.97 14.86
C ASP A 3 -1.47 5.06 13.46
N HIS A 4 -0.27 4.50 13.33
CA HIS A 4 0.44 4.48 12.05
C HIS A 4 1.41 3.30 11.98
N ILE A 5 1.90 3.06 10.78
CA ILE A 5 2.98 2.11 10.48
C ILE A 5 4.13 2.91 9.86
N SER A 6 5.36 2.58 10.22
CA SER A 6 6.56 3.15 9.61
C SER A 6 7.36 2.06 8.94
N ILE A 7 7.80 2.31 7.71
CA ILE A 7 8.68 1.40 6.96
C ILE A 7 9.93 2.14 6.53
N GLY A 8 11.03 1.41 6.45
CA GLY A 8 12.30 1.92 5.94
C GLY A 8 12.50 1.53 4.48
N VAL A 9 12.91 2.48 3.65
CA VAL A 9 13.12 2.28 2.21
C VAL A 9 14.51 2.78 1.79
N ARG A 10 15.00 2.28 0.65
CA ARG A 10 16.31 2.67 0.11
C ARG A 10 16.27 4.01 -0.58
N ASP A 11 15.20 4.30 -1.32
CA ASP A 11 15.08 5.48 -2.17
C ASP A 11 13.68 6.10 -2.01
N VAL A 12 13.61 7.20 -1.27
CA VAL A 12 12.34 7.88 -0.98
C VAL A 12 11.69 8.39 -2.26
N THR A 13 12.47 8.84 -3.24
CA THR A 13 11.94 9.33 -4.52
C THR A 13 11.25 8.21 -5.30
N ALA A 14 11.88 7.05 -5.40
CA ALA A 14 11.28 5.88 -6.04
C ALA A 14 10.06 5.39 -5.28
N SER A 15 10.12 5.36 -3.96
CA SER A 15 8.99 4.96 -3.11
C SER A 15 7.82 5.92 -3.27
N LYS A 16 8.09 7.21 -3.43
CA LYS A 16 7.00 8.17 -3.66
C LYS A 16 6.23 7.88 -4.95
N ARG A 17 6.94 7.60 -6.04
CA ARG A 17 6.28 7.22 -7.29
C ARG A 17 5.42 5.98 -7.10
N PHE A 18 5.95 5.00 -6.40
CA PHE A 18 5.22 3.75 -6.14
C PHE A 18 3.98 3.99 -5.27
N TYR A 19 4.14 4.61 -4.11
CA TYR A 19 3.04 4.77 -3.16
C TYR A 19 1.99 5.77 -3.64
N ASP A 20 2.38 6.81 -4.37
CA ASP A 20 1.40 7.71 -5.01
C ASP A 20 0.51 6.94 -5.98
N ALA A 21 1.10 6.07 -6.79
CA ALA A 21 0.37 5.29 -7.81
C ALA A 21 -0.48 4.16 -7.20
N ALA A 22 0.03 3.49 -6.18
CA ALA A 22 -0.66 2.35 -5.56
C ALA A 22 -1.73 2.80 -4.57
N LEU A 23 -1.42 3.78 -3.72
CA LEU A 23 -2.31 4.20 -2.64
C LEU A 23 -3.27 5.32 -3.03
N GLY A 24 -2.93 6.10 -4.06
CA GLY A 24 -3.81 7.16 -4.57
C GLY A 24 -5.22 6.66 -4.88
N PRO A 25 -5.38 5.57 -5.63
CA PRO A 25 -6.70 5.00 -5.92
C PRO A 25 -7.50 4.57 -4.68
N LEU A 26 -6.81 4.31 -3.58
CA LEU A 26 -7.44 3.92 -2.32
C LEU A 26 -7.87 5.12 -1.47
N GLY A 27 -7.58 6.35 -1.93
CA GLY A 27 -7.90 7.57 -1.20
C GLY A 27 -6.79 8.10 -0.31
N PHE A 28 -5.60 7.50 -0.35
CA PHE A 28 -4.45 8.02 0.38
C PHE A 28 -3.75 9.11 -0.42
N THR A 29 -3.25 10.12 0.28
CA THR A 29 -2.40 11.16 -0.33
C THR A 29 -1.15 11.37 0.52
N CYS A 30 -0.09 11.83 -0.12
CA CYS A 30 1.12 12.24 0.57
C CYS A 30 0.87 13.59 1.23
N VAL A 31 0.64 13.58 2.54
CA VAL A 31 0.32 14.79 3.32
C VAL A 31 1.55 15.39 4.01
N SER A 32 2.67 14.68 4.00
CA SER A 32 3.93 15.15 4.57
C SER A 32 5.08 14.66 3.69
N GLN A 33 6.02 15.56 3.38
CA GLN A 33 7.16 15.24 2.53
C GLN A 33 8.39 16.02 2.96
N SER A 34 9.51 15.29 3.04
CA SER A 34 10.85 15.85 3.19
C SER A 34 11.80 15.02 2.33
N PRO A 35 13.10 15.41 2.19
CA PRO A 35 14.03 14.62 1.40
C PRO A 35 14.21 13.17 1.87
N ALA A 36 13.93 12.88 3.14
CA ALA A 36 14.15 11.56 3.72
C ALA A 36 12.88 10.90 4.27
N SER A 37 11.70 11.52 4.10
CA SER A 37 10.48 11.01 4.73
C SER A 37 9.23 11.41 3.96
N LEU A 38 8.29 10.46 3.87
CA LEU A 38 6.95 10.67 3.31
C LEU A 38 5.92 10.22 4.32
N GLY A 39 4.80 10.95 4.41
CA GLY A 39 3.67 10.55 5.22
C GLY A 39 2.41 10.47 4.37
N TYR A 40 1.74 9.32 4.41
CA TYR A 40 0.50 9.08 3.67
C TYR A 40 -0.67 9.00 4.62
N GLY A 41 -1.76 9.67 4.28
CA GLY A 41 -2.99 9.65 5.05
C GLY A 41 -4.22 9.77 4.18
N VAL A 42 -5.38 9.57 4.77
CA VAL A 42 -6.68 9.71 4.09
C VAL A 42 -7.26 11.09 4.45
N GLN A 43 -7.08 12.05 3.56
CA GLN A 43 -7.49 13.45 3.80
C GLN A 43 -8.98 13.59 4.12
N ALA A 44 -9.83 12.80 3.48
CA ALA A 44 -11.27 12.87 3.70
C ALA A 44 -11.67 12.49 5.13
N VAL A 45 -10.83 11.72 5.84
CA VAL A 45 -11.10 11.26 7.19
C VAL A 45 -10.41 12.15 8.22
N ALA A 46 -9.11 12.41 8.02
CA ALA A 46 -8.30 13.21 8.94
C ALA A 46 -7.19 13.91 8.16
N PRO A 47 -7.40 15.18 7.73
CA PRO A 47 -6.53 15.86 6.75
C PRO A 47 -5.04 15.91 7.10
N GLN A 48 -4.70 15.91 8.38
CA GLN A 48 -3.32 16.01 8.83
C GLN A 48 -2.75 14.70 9.39
N ALA A 49 -3.59 13.68 9.53
CA ALA A 49 -3.15 12.43 10.13
C ALA A 49 -2.39 11.57 9.12
N VAL A 50 -1.28 11.01 9.55
CA VAL A 50 -0.47 10.07 8.78
C VAL A 50 -0.72 8.66 9.26
N ALA A 51 -1.07 7.76 8.34
CA ALA A 51 -1.28 6.35 8.62
C ALA A 51 -0.06 5.50 8.25
N LEU A 52 0.72 5.95 7.28
CA LEU A 52 1.92 5.25 6.81
C LEU A 52 3.07 6.25 6.65
N TRP A 53 4.15 6.02 7.38
CA TRP A 53 5.42 6.72 7.18
C TRP A 53 6.35 5.88 6.33
N VAL A 54 6.94 6.51 5.32
CA VAL A 54 7.93 5.91 4.43
C VAL A 54 9.21 6.71 4.59
N ASN A 55 10.19 6.15 5.29
CA ASN A 55 11.40 6.85 5.69
C ASN A 55 12.63 6.22 5.05
N GLU A 56 13.58 7.06 4.67
CA GLU A 56 14.87 6.57 4.23
C GLU A 56 15.55 5.80 5.37
N ALA A 57 16.06 4.61 5.05
CA ALA A 57 16.77 3.78 6.01
C ALA A 57 18.01 3.20 5.36
N ALA A 58 19.15 3.29 6.08
CA ALA A 58 20.40 2.74 5.60
C ALA A 58 20.34 1.22 5.41
N ARG A 59 19.51 0.54 6.20
CA ARG A 59 19.32 -0.91 6.15
C ARG A 59 17.82 -1.23 6.23
N PRO A 60 17.07 -1.05 5.14
CA PRO A 60 15.67 -1.46 5.12
C PRO A 60 15.56 -2.96 5.38
N VAL A 61 14.52 -3.35 6.10
CA VAL A 61 14.25 -4.77 6.37
C VAL A 61 13.15 -5.21 5.42
N PRO A 62 13.49 -5.91 4.33
CA PRO A 62 12.44 -6.44 3.45
C PRO A 62 11.66 -7.50 4.20
N ALA A 63 10.36 -7.54 3.96
CA ALA A 63 9.53 -8.59 4.53
C ALA A 63 9.94 -9.93 3.91
N ASP A 64 10.28 -10.89 4.77
CA ASP A 64 10.56 -12.25 4.32
C ASP A 64 9.27 -12.84 3.74
N GLU A 65 9.37 -13.38 2.55
CA GLU A 65 8.25 -14.02 1.86
C GLU A 65 7.56 -15.07 2.72
N ARG A 66 8.31 -15.81 3.51
CA ARG A 66 7.82 -16.89 4.34
C ARG A 66 7.33 -16.46 5.71
N SER A 67 7.51 -15.18 6.06
CA SER A 67 7.04 -14.67 7.36
C SER A 67 5.52 -14.50 7.41
N GLY A 68 4.89 -14.29 6.25
CA GLY A 68 3.47 -13.98 6.17
C GLY A 68 3.16 -12.52 6.49
N LEU A 69 4.15 -11.71 6.84
CA LEU A 69 3.92 -10.30 7.14
C LEU A 69 3.50 -9.53 5.89
N HIS A 70 2.38 -8.86 5.97
CA HIS A 70 1.94 -7.93 4.93
C HIS A 70 1.05 -6.84 5.54
N PHE A 71 0.88 -5.75 4.81
CA PHE A 71 0.01 -4.64 5.21
C PHE A 71 -1.18 -4.61 4.27
N CYS A 72 -2.39 -4.63 4.85
CA CYS A 72 -3.63 -4.59 4.08
C CYS A 72 -4.26 -3.21 4.21
N PHE A 73 -4.53 -2.59 3.07
CA PHE A 73 -5.20 -1.29 3.00
C PHE A 73 -6.66 -1.48 2.58
N ALA A 74 -7.56 -0.79 3.26
CA ALA A 74 -8.95 -0.77 2.87
C ALA A 74 -9.14 -0.03 1.55
N ALA A 75 -9.83 -0.65 0.61
CA ALA A 75 -10.15 -0.06 -0.68
C ALA A 75 -11.65 0.24 -0.74
N PRO A 76 -12.06 1.44 -1.17
CA PRO A 76 -13.47 1.81 -1.20
C PRO A 76 -14.28 1.03 -2.24
N THR A 77 -13.64 0.61 -3.34
CA THR A 77 -14.33 -0.10 -4.43
C THR A 77 -13.44 -1.20 -4.99
N ARG A 78 -14.06 -2.15 -5.72
CA ARG A 78 -13.28 -3.17 -6.44
C ARG A 78 -12.42 -2.54 -7.54
N ASP A 79 -12.90 -1.49 -8.19
CA ASP A 79 -12.11 -0.77 -9.19
C ASP A 79 -10.86 -0.14 -8.57
N SER A 80 -10.94 0.35 -7.34
CA SER A 80 -9.77 0.89 -6.65
C SER A 80 -8.74 -0.21 -6.31
N VAL A 81 -9.18 -1.43 -6.04
CA VAL A 81 -8.27 -2.58 -5.89
C VAL A 81 -7.53 -2.87 -7.19
N VAL A 82 -8.25 -2.84 -8.32
CA VAL A 82 -7.65 -3.02 -9.66
C VAL A 82 -6.63 -1.92 -9.93
N ALA A 83 -6.98 -0.67 -9.65
CA ALA A 83 -6.11 0.48 -9.87
C ALA A 83 -4.86 0.46 -8.95
N PHE A 84 -5.02 0.03 -7.70
CA PHE A 84 -3.90 -0.20 -6.78
C PHE A 84 -2.87 -1.15 -7.40
N HIS A 85 -3.32 -2.30 -7.87
CA HIS A 85 -2.44 -3.32 -8.44
C HIS A 85 -1.74 -2.82 -9.70
N ALA A 86 -2.50 -2.21 -10.61
CA ALA A 86 -1.94 -1.66 -11.85
C ALA A 86 -0.89 -0.57 -11.56
N GLY A 87 -1.18 0.33 -10.63
CA GLY A 87 -0.25 1.39 -10.23
C GLY A 87 1.01 0.84 -9.59
N ALA A 88 0.87 -0.16 -8.73
CA ALA A 88 2.00 -0.83 -8.09
C ALA A 88 2.96 -1.47 -9.13
N LEU A 89 2.41 -2.18 -10.10
CA LEU A 89 3.24 -2.83 -11.13
C LEU A 89 3.88 -1.81 -12.07
N ARG A 90 3.17 -0.73 -12.40
CA ARG A 90 3.69 0.31 -13.28
C ARG A 90 4.88 1.04 -12.66
N GLU A 91 4.89 1.23 -11.35
CA GLU A 91 5.87 2.06 -10.66
C GLU A 91 6.87 1.25 -9.82
N GLY A 92 7.30 0.12 -10.33
CA GLY A 92 8.44 -0.62 -9.79
C GLY A 92 8.12 -1.72 -8.79
N GLY A 93 6.85 -1.98 -8.54
CA GLY A 93 6.44 -3.11 -7.72
C GLY A 93 6.31 -4.40 -8.52
N SER A 94 6.05 -5.49 -7.80
CA SER A 94 5.87 -6.82 -8.37
C SER A 94 4.50 -7.38 -8.03
N ASP A 95 3.97 -8.25 -8.90
CA ASP A 95 2.74 -8.96 -8.65
C ASP A 95 2.93 -10.00 -7.54
N ASN A 96 1.96 -10.07 -6.63
CA ASN A 96 1.88 -11.10 -5.61
C ASN A 96 0.46 -11.65 -5.48
N GLY A 97 -0.40 -11.39 -6.44
CA GLY A 97 -1.78 -11.83 -6.48
C GLY A 97 -2.67 -10.83 -7.23
N ALA A 98 -3.11 -11.20 -8.43
CA ALA A 98 -3.94 -10.34 -9.28
C ALA A 98 -5.28 -10.01 -8.62
N PRO A 99 -5.91 -8.87 -8.98
CA PRO A 99 -7.21 -8.52 -8.45
C PRO A 99 -8.25 -9.62 -8.69
N GLY A 100 -9.01 -9.95 -7.68
CA GLY A 100 -10.06 -10.95 -7.77
C GLY A 100 -10.65 -11.33 -6.43
N LEU A 101 -11.70 -12.12 -6.48
CA LEU A 101 -12.33 -12.66 -5.28
C LEU A 101 -11.45 -13.72 -4.63
N ARG A 102 -11.41 -13.67 -3.31
CA ARG A 102 -10.76 -14.68 -2.45
C ARG A 102 -11.84 -15.35 -1.61
N ALA A 103 -12.53 -16.31 -2.21
CA ALA A 103 -13.69 -16.96 -1.59
C ALA A 103 -13.38 -17.60 -0.23
N ASP A 104 -12.15 -18.08 -0.04
CA ASP A 104 -11.72 -18.68 1.23
C ASP A 104 -11.72 -17.68 2.38
N TYR A 105 -11.61 -16.38 2.09
CA TYR A 105 -11.58 -15.33 3.11
C TYR A 105 -12.94 -14.70 3.34
N GLY A 106 -13.87 -14.83 2.41
CA GLY A 106 -15.21 -14.27 2.52
C GLY A 106 -15.91 -14.17 1.18
N GLU A 107 -17.25 -14.10 1.21
CA GLU A 107 -18.08 -14.08 0.01
C GLU A 107 -17.75 -12.91 -0.93
N ASN A 108 -17.47 -11.73 -0.33
CA ASN A 108 -17.20 -10.52 -1.07
C ASN A 108 -15.75 -10.03 -0.85
N TYR A 109 -14.84 -10.92 -0.51
CA TYR A 109 -13.46 -10.56 -0.27
C TYR A 109 -12.74 -10.36 -1.61
N TYR A 110 -12.74 -9.12 -2.10
CA TYR A 110 -12.07 -8.75 -3.34
C TYR A 110 -10.74 -8.08 -3.02
N ALA A 111 -9.64 -8.67 -3.48
CA ALA A 111 -8.32 -8.21 -3.09
C ALA A 111 -7.29 -8.36 -4.21
N ALA A 112 -6.21 -7.62 -4.08
CA ALA A 112 -5.01 -7.77 -4.88
C ALA A 112 -3.79 -7.63 -3.98
N PHE A 113 -2.69 -8.24 -4.39
CA PHE A 113 -1.45 -8.27 -3.63
C PHE A 113 -0.30 -7.80 -4.52
N ALA A 114 0.58 -6.99 -3.95
CA ALA A 114 1.76 -6.50 -4.63
C ALA A 114 2.93 -6.45 -3.66
N VAL A 115 4.14 -6.38 -4.21
CA VAL A 115 5.37 -6.18 -3.42
C VAL A 115 5.94 -4.82 -3.84
N ASP A 116 6.31 -3.99 -2.88
CA ASP A 116 6.90 -2.69 -3.17
C ASP A 116 8.36 -2.81 -3.62
N PRO A 117 9.02 -1.72 -4.09
CA PRO A 117 10.40 -1.79 -4.56
C PRO A 117 11.42 -2.28 -3.53
N ASP A 118 11.10 -2.22 -2.24
CA ASP A 118 11.98 -2.67 -1.16
C ASP A 118 11.65 -4.07 -0.65
N GLY A 119 10.58 -4.69 -1.15
CA GLY A 119 10.18 -6.04 -0.76
C GLY A 119 9.03 -6.11 0.24
N TYR A 120 8.45 -4.99 0.64
CA TYR A 120 7.29 -4.99 1.54
C TYR A 120 6.06 -5.52 0.81
N ARG A 121 5.33 -6.42 1.47
CA ARG A 121 4.14 -7.07 0.92
C ARG A 121 2.90 -6.28 1.30
N LEU A 122 2.11 -5.96 0.29
CA LEU A 122 0.95 -5.10 0.41
C LEU A 122 -0.29 -5.81 -0.14
N GLU A 123 -1.42 -5.51 0.47
CA GLU A 123 -2.73 -5.97 0.01
C GLU A 123 -3.67 -4.77 -0.06
N ALA A 124 -4.54 -4.74 -1.06
CA ALA A 124 -5.71 -3.87 -1.06
C ALA A 124 -6.96 -4.76 -1.03
N TYR A 125 -7.88 -4.45 -0.14
CA TYR A 125 -9.07 -5.24 0.09
C TYR A 125 -10.33 -4.38 0.04
N CYS A 126 -11.33 -4.87 -0.70
CA CYS A 126 -12.67 -4.31 -0.72
C CYS A 126 -13.68 -5.40 -0.37
N GLY A 127 -14.51 -5.12 0.63
CA GLY A 127 -15.57 -6.05 1.06
C GLY A 127 -16.94 -5.76 0.45
N ALA A 128 -17.04 -4.82 -0.47
CA ALA A 128 -18.31 -4.48 -1.11
C ALA A 128 -18.75 -5.58 -2.08
N ALA A 129 -20.07 -5.77 -2.19
CA ALA A 129 -20.69 -6.82 -3.00
C ALA A 129 -20.71 -6.47 -4.50
N ALA A 130 -19.74 -6.02 -5.11
CA ALA A 130 -19.62 -5.67 -6.53
C ALA A 130 -19.62 -4.17 -6.80
#